data_9df8aeee949093aed2c2d1fde44c0176
#
_entry.id   9df8aeee949093aed2c2d1fde44c0176
#
_cell.length_a   1.000
_cell.length_b   1.000
_cell.length_c   1.000
_cell.angle_alpha   90.00
_cell.angle_beta   90.00
_cell.angle_gamma   90.00
#
_symmetry.space_group_name_H-M   'P 1'
#
loop_
_entity.id
_entity.type
_entity.pdbx_description
1 polymer ?
#
loop_
_entity_poly.entity_id
_entity_poly.type
_entity_poly.pdbx_seq_one_letter_code
_entity_poly.pdbx_strand_id
1 'polypeptide(L)'
;THSTPLPQTDISAIVHTAIAAELLGKDLIYLEAGSGAKTPVSRGIIRAVREQTSVPLLVGGGICTTRQMTDAYRAGADIVVIGNHFEHHPEQLPLFIQAQNDYATR
;
A
#
# COMPACT_ATOMS: atom_id res chain seq x y z
N THR A 1 10.60 4.53 -11.22
CA THR A 1 10.95 4.05 -9.88
C THR A 1 11.61 2.70 -9.97
N HIS A 2 12.65 2.56 -9.25
CA HIS A 2 13.32 1.28 -9.16
C HIS A 2 12.71 0.48 -8.01
N SER A 3 12.27 -0.73 -8.29
CA SER A 3 11.75 -1.59 -7.25
C SER A 3 12.45 -2.93 -7.29
N THR A 4 13.03 -3.32 -6.17
CA THR A 4 13.58 -4.66 -5.97
C THR A 4 12.63 -5.39 -5.03
N PRO A 5 12.08 -6.54 -5.45
CA PRO A 5 11.20 -7.27 -4.55
C PRO A 5 11.95 -7.71 -3.30
N LEU A 6 11.36 -7.42 -2.14
CA LEU A 6 11.90 -7.85 -0.85
C LEU A 6 10.87 -8.74 -0.18
N PRO A 7 11.31 -9.80 0.52
CA PRO A 7 10.38 -10.64 1.28
C PRO A 7 9.68 -9.79 2.34
N GLN A 8 8.38 -9.97 2.47
CA GLN A 8 7.61 -9.25 3.51
C GLN A 8 8.04 -9.62 4.92
N THR A 9 8.75 -10.74 5.07
CA THR A 9 9.28 -11.15 6.36
C THR A 9 10.50 -10.33 6.78
N ASP A 10 11.10 -9.58 5.87
CA ASP A 10 12.28 -8.77 6.19
C ASP A 10 11.89 -7.30 6.29
N ILE A 11 11.22 -6.96 7.37
CA ILE A 11 10.72 -5.60 7.60
C ILE A 11 11.87 -4.61 7.70
N SER A 12 12.95 -4.97 8.36
CA SER A 12 14.12 -4.10 8.49
C SER A 12 14.69 -3.69 7.14
N ALA A 13 14.85 -4.64 6.22
CA ALA A 13 15.37 -4.35 4.89
C ALA A 13 14.44 -3.43 4.11
N ILE A 14 13.12 -3.67 4.23
CA ILE A 14 12.13 -2.83 3.56
C ILE A 14 12.19 -1.39 4.09
N VAL A 15 12.26 -1.23 5.40
CA VAL A 15 12.33 0.11 6.01
C VAL A 15 13.62 0.82 5.61
N HIS A 16 14.76 0.12 5.66
CA HIS A 16 16.04 0.72 5.28
C HIS A 16 16.04 1.14 3.81
N THR A 17 15.44 0.34 2.93
CA THR A 17 15.31 0.68 1.51
C THR A 17 14.45 1.93 1.33
N ALA A 18 13.36 2.03 2.08
CA ALA A 18 12.47 3.20 2.02
C ALA A 18 13.19 4.47 2.51
N ILE A 19 13.93 4.37 3.61
CA ILE A 19 14.71 5.50 4.13
C ILE A 19 15.74 5.93 3.09
N ALA A 20 16.44 4.98 2.48
CA ALA A 20 17.43 5.29 1.46
C ALA A 20 16.79 5.99 0.25
N ALA A 21 15.60 5.55 -0.16
CA ALA A 21 14.88 6.20 -1.25
C ALA A 21 14.57 7.66 -0.93
N GLU A 22 14.10 7.94 0.28
CA GLU A 22 13.81 9.31 0.68
C GLU A 22 15.09 10.16 0.71
N LEU A 23 16.17 9.61 1.26
CA LEU A 23 17.45 10.32 1.29
C LEU A 23 18.02 10.61 -0.09
N LEU A 24 17.70 9.76 -1.07
CA LEU A 24 18.08 9.97 -2.46
C LEU A 24 17.17 10.95 -3.19
N GLY A 25 16.22 11.54 -2.50
CA GLY A 25 15.33 12.55 -3.07
C GLY A 25 14.16 12.01 -3.85
N LYS A 26 13.75 10.77 -3.60
CA LYS A 26 12.56 10.22 -4.24
C LYS A 26 11.32 10.94 -3.73
N ASP A 27 10.39 11.24 -4.63
CA ASP A 27 9.19 12.00 -4.31
C ASP A 27 8.09 11.17 -3.70
N LEU A 28 8.16 9.85 -3.83
CA LEU A 28 7.17 8.92 -3.28
C LEU A 28 7.78 7.54 -3.09
N ILE A 29 7.10 6.72 -2.30
CA ILE A 29 7.48 5.33 -2.08
C ILE A 29 6.28 4.46 -2.43
N TYR A 30 6.51 3.38 -3.19
CA TYR A 30 5.48 2.43 -3.55
C TYR A 30 5.80 1.08 -2.92
N LEU A 31 4.94 0.64 -2.00
CA LEU A 31 5.01 -0.69 -1.41
C LEU A 31 4.07 -1.60 -2.19
N GLU A 32 4.62 -2.56 -2.90
CA GLU A 32 3.84 -3.41 -3.78
C GLU A 32 4.00 -4.87 -3.41
N ALA A 33 2.88 -5.55 -3.18
CA ALA A 33 2.86 -6.98 -2.89
C ALA A 33 3.05 -7.83 -4.15
N GLY A 34 2.89 -7.21 -5.33
CA GLY A 34 2.99 -7.90 -6.60
C GLY A 34 1.63 -8.04 -7.27
N SER A 35 1.63 -8.01 -8.60
CA SER A 35 0.42 -8.21 -9.39
C SER A 35 -0.07 -9.65 -9.18
N GLY A 36 -1.34 -9.82 -8.85
CA GLY A 36 -1.91 -11.13 -8.59
C GLY A 36 -1.52 -11.73 -7.24
N ALA A 37 -0.91 -10.94 -6.36
CA ALA A 37 -0.55 -11.41 -5.02
C ALA A 37 -1.82 -11.85 -4.27
N LYS A 38 -1.69 -12.92 -3.48
CA LYS A 38 -2.81 -13.44 -2.69
C LYS A 38 -3.03 -12.66 -1.42
N THR A 39 -1.99 -12.02 -0.90
CA THR A 39 -2.07 -11.22 0.31
C THR A 39 -1.50 -9.84 0.05
N PRO A 40 -2.11 -8.79 0.61
CA PRO A 40 -1.58 -7.44 0.47
C PRO A 40 -0.34 -7.23 1.33
N VAL A 41 0.32 -6.10 1.16
CA VAL A 41 1.39 -5.66 2.05
C VAL A 41 0.83 -5.57 3.47
N SER A 42 1.55 -6.12 4.43
CA SER A 42 1.07 -6.18 5.81
C SER A 42 0.96 -4.78 6.45
N ARG A 43 0.03 -4.65 7.37
CA ARG A 43 -0.14 -3.39 8.12
C ARG A 43 1.12 -3.01 8.88
N GLY A 44 1.82 -4.02 9.41
CA GLY A 44 3.07 -3.78 10.13
C GLY A 44 4.14 -3.16 9.27
N ILE A 45 4.26 -3.62 8.02
CA ILE A 45 5.22 -3.05 7.07
C ILE A 45 4.84 -1.61 6.73
N ILE A 46 3.57 -1.37 6.42
CA ILE A 46 3.09 -0.02 6.06
C ILE A 46 3.39 0.94 7.21
N ARG A 47 3.06 0.54 8.43
CA ARG A 47 3.28 1.38 9.61
C ARG A 47 4.76 1.65 9.83
N ALA A 48 5.59 0.62 9.74
CA ALA A 48 7.03 0.77 9.95
C ALA A 48 7.65 1.73 8.95
N VAL A 49 7.27 1.63 7.68
CA VAL A 49 7.75 2.56 6.65
C VAL A 49 7.21 3.96 6.91
N ARG A 50 5.91 4.08 7.25
CA ARG A 50 5.30 5.40 7.50
C ARG A 50 5.99 6.13 8.64
N GLU A 51 6.36 5.41 9.68
CA GLU A 51 7.01 6.02 10.85
C GLU A 51 8.41 6.56 10.56
N GLN A 52 9.08 6.02 9.56
CA GLN A 52 10.46 6.36 9.26
C GLN A 52 10.62 7.26 8.02
N THR A 53 9.53 7.56 7.32
CA THR A 53 9.58 8.38 6.10
C THR A 53 8.49 9.42 6.13
N SER A 54 8.65 10.47 5.31
CA SER A 54 7.69 11.57 5.24
C SER A 54 7.10 11.80 3.85
N VAL A 55 7.61 11.09 2.84
CA VAL A 55 7.08 11.21 1.48
C VAL A 55 5.76 10.46 1.33
N PRO A 56 4.95 10.78 0.31
CA PRO A 56 3.72 10.02 0.06
C PRO A 56 4.00 8.54 -0.11
N LEU A 57 3.13 7.72 0.49
CA LEU A 57 3.27 6.27 0.51
C LEU A 57 2.12 5.64 -0.25
N LEU A 58 2.46 4.95 -1.35
CA LEU A 58 1.50 4.22 -2.16
C LEU A 58 1.60 2.74 -1.80
N VAL A 59 0.46 2.07 -1.70
CA VAL A 59 0.40 0.65 -1.36
C VAL A 59 -0.51 -0.04 -2.36
N GLY A 60 -0.06 -1.17 -2.88
CA GLY A 60 -0.84 -1.93 -3.86
C GLY A 60 -0.52 -3.39 -3.91
N GLY A 61 -1.35 -4.10 -4.66
CA GLY A 61 -1.24 -5.54 -4.83
C GLY A 61 -1.99 -6.31 -3.75
N GLY A 62 -2.75 -7.33 -4.16
CA GLY A 62 -3.40 -8.26 -3.24
C GLY A 62 -4.61 -7.75 -2.49
N ILE A 63 -5.05 -6.52 -2.74
CA ILE A 63 -6.22 -5.96 -2.05
C ILE A 63 -7.49 -6.37 -2.77
N CYS A 64 -8.35 -7.11 -2.07
CA CYS A 64 -9.57 -7.67 -2.62
C CYS A 64 -10.82 -7.29 -1.83
N THR A 65 -10.68 -6.66 -0.68
CA THR A 65 -11.82 -6.26 0.16
C THR A 65 -11.70 -4.81 0.57
N THR A 66 -12.84 -4.21 0.88
CA THR A 66 -12.86 -2.82 1.39
C THR A 66 -12.13 -2.73 2.73
N ARG A 67 -12.19 -3.78 3.54
CA ARG A 67 -11.48 -3.80 4.81
C ARG A 67 -9.98 -3.76 4.62
N GLN A 68 -9.46 -4.54 3.67
CA GLN A 68 -8.02 -4.50 3.37
C GLN A 68 -7.60 -3.11 2.90
N MET A 69 -8.42 -2.45 2.09
CA MET A 69 -8.16 -1.09 1.65
C MET A 69 -8.11 -0.12 2.82
N THR A 70 -9.13 -0.12 3.68
CA THR A 70 -9.18 0.81 4.81
C THR A 70 -8.10 0.49 5.84
N ASP A 71 -7.75 -0.78 6.02
CA ASP A 71 -6.64 -1.16 6.90
C ASP A 71 -5.31 -0.57 6.41
N ALA A 72 -5.10 -0.56 5.09
CA ALA A 72 -3.89 0.04 4.52
C ALA A 72 -3.84 1.55 4.80
N TYR A 73 -4.95 2.26 4.62
CA TYR A 73 -5.01 3.68 4.95
C TYR A 73 -4.74 3.92 6.44
N ARG A 74 -5.35 3.14 7.32
CA ARG A 74 -5.15 3.29 8.76
C ARG A 74 -3.71 3.02 9.16
N ALA A 75 -3.03 2.14 8.45
CA ALA A 75 -1.62 1.85 8.74
C ALA A 75 -0.69 2.96 8.28
N GLY A 76 -1.14 3.83 7.37
CA GLY A 76 -0.36 4.98 6.96
C GLY A 76 -0.24 5.20 5.46
N ALA A 77 -0.91 4.41 4.63
CA ALA A 77 -0.89 4.63 3.19
C ALA A 77 -1.61 5.93 2.83
N ASP A 78 -1.03 6.70 1.93
CA ASP A 78 -1.67 7.89 1.38
C ASP A 78 -2.55 7.55 0.18
N ILE A 79 -2.10 6.58 -0.62
CA ILE A 79 -2.82 6.12 -1.81
C ILE A 79 -2.79 4.60 -1.82
N VAL A 80 -3.95 4.00 -2.08
CA VAL A 80 -4.07 2.55 -2.23
C VAL A 80 -4.42 2.25 -3.67
N VAL A 81 -3.64 1.38 -4.32
CA VAL A 81 -3.84 1.02 -5.72
C VAL A 81 -4.49 -0.36 -5.78
N ILE A 82 -5.66 -0.41 -6.39
CA ILE A 82 -6.43 -1.65 -6.55
C ILE A 82 -6.75 -1.81 -8.04
N GLY A 83 -6.06 -2.71 -8.72
CA GLY A 83 -6.28 -2.89 -10.15
C GLY A 83 -6.83 -4.26 -10.48
N ASN A 84 -6.06 -5.28 -10.13
CA ASN A 84 -6.36 -6.64 -10.57
C ASN A 84 -7.73 -7.13 -10.08
N HIS A 85 -8.13 -6.74 -8.87
CA HIS A 85 -9.43 -7.13 -8.33
C HIS A 85 -10.58 -6.63 -9.20
N PHE A 86 -10.52 -5.39 -9.65
CA PHE A 86 -11.59 -4.80 -10.45
C PHE A 86 -11.65 -5.33 -11.86
N GLU A 87 -10.57 -5.90 -12.37
CA GLU A 87 -10.60 -6.56 -13.68
C GLU A 87 -11.54 -7.77 -13.65
N HIS A 88 -11.62 -8.45 -12.52
CA HIS A 88 -12.47 -9.63 -12.34
C HIS A 88 -13.81 -9.31 -11.67
N HIS A 89 -13.88 -8.21 -10.94
CA HIS A 89 -15.06 -7.83 -10.15
C HIS A 89 -15.39 -6.35 -10.32
N PRO A 90 -15.63 -5.88 -11.57
CA PRO A 90 -15.90 -4.45 -11.80
C PRO A 90 -17.16 -3.97 -11.08
N GLU A 91 -18.11 -4.89 -10.80
CA GLU A 91 -19.33 -4.55 -10.10
C GLU A 91 -19.09 -4.10 -8.66
N GLN A 92 -17.89 -4.36 -8.09
CA GLN A 92 -17.58 -3.97 -6.73
C GLN A 92 -17.00 -2.56 -6.61
N LEU A 93 -16.70 -1.91 -7.74
CA LEU A 93 -16.10 -0.58 -7.71
C LEU A 93 -16.93 0.43 -6.89
N PRO A 94 -18.26 0.52 -7.05
CA PRO A 94 -19.03 1.46 -6.21
C PRO A 94 -18.91 1.18 -4.72
N LEU A 95 -18.80 -0.09 -4.33
CA LEU A 95 -18.65 -0.47 -2.94
C LEU A 95 -17.34 0.08 -2.36
N PHE A 96 -16.25 -0.03 -3.13
CA PHE A 96 -14.95 0.49 -2.69
C PHE A 96 -14.93 2.01 -2.65
N ILE A 97 -15.57 2.67 -3.61
CA ILE A 97 -15.68 4.13 -3.61
C ILE A 97 -16.44 4.60 -2.38
N GLN A 98 -17.53 3.93 -2.03
CA GLN A 98 -18.29 4.29 -0.83
C GLN A 98 -17.47 4.10 0.43
N ALA A 99 -16.74 2.99 0.53
CA ALA A 99 -15.89 2.73 1.68
C ALA A 99 -14.78 3.78 1.82
N GLN A 100 -14.20 4.22 0.71
CA GLN A 100 -13.19 5.26 0.71
C GLN A 100 -13.76 6.59 1.16
N ASN A 101 -14.95 6.95 0.68
CA ASN A 101 -15.60 8.19 1.09
C ASN A 101 -15.93 8.17 2.58
N ASP A 102 -16.42 7.04 3.08
CA ASP A 102 -16.72 6.89 4.50
C ASP A 102 -15.45 7.04 5.35
N TYR A 103 -14.35 6.49 4.90
CA TYR A 103 -13.09 6.62 5.61
C TYR A 103 -12.60 8.07 5.59
N ALA A 104 -12.69 8.75 4.46
CA ALA A 104 -12.20 10.13 4.31
C ALA A 104 -12.98 11.14 5.13
N THR A 105 -14.22 10.83 5.52
CA THR A 105 -15.08 11.75 6.29
C THR A 105 -15.00 11.54 7.79
N ARG A 106 -14.13 10.69 8.27
CA ARG A 106 -13.96 10.45 9.71
C ARG A 106 -13.29 11.61 10.43
#